data_8c125eb6a33239e8a2b885c7c83d130c
#
_entry.id   8c125eb6a33239e8a2b885c7c83d130c
#
_cell.length_a   1.000
_cell.length_b   1.000
_cell.length_c   1.000
_cell.angle_alpha   90.00
_cell.angle_beta   90.00
_cell.angle_gamma   90.00
#
_symmetry.space_group_name_H-M   'P 1'
#
loop_
_entity.id
_entity.type
_entity.pdbx_description
1 polymer ?
#
loop_
_entity_poly.entity_id
_entity_poly.type
_entity_poly.pdbx_seq_one_letter_code
_entity_poly.pdbx_strand_id
1 'polypeptide(L)'
;IFYPSVGLSAVISSMADLSKAGISFLKVRGSYAEVGNAPERYITGPNYTLTNGVVSTATIAPAKHLEAERTKSFEAGLDVKFLGNKISATATYYNTNTYNQLFLYDAPPSSGYKQKYINAGKVNNWGIEASAGYKNTWRDFSWATTLNFSMNRNKIKELVPEGTRDPDTGSLVDIKEVNKDYGGYRVKLVEGGSIGDFYVKGLLTDDKGHIYVDPNSNTVLLDPDPEAYIFAGNTEARFRWGWNNQFSYKGVSLGVLIDARIGGRGVSATQALMDRFGVSQDSADARENGGVWISDDQQVPDAKTFYANSGDGMAMLSHYVYSMTNVRLRELTLGYDLPSKWFRNKVNMSVSFVGRNLFMFYNKAPFDPEVTASTSTYYQGVDFFMQPSVRTLGFSVKLQF
;
A
#
# COMPACT_ATOMS: atom_id res chain seq x y z
N ILE A 1 7.10 -4.39 31.06
CA ILE A 1 7.90 -4.60 29.84
C ILE A 1 8.77 -3.37 29.64
N PHE A 2 10.05 -3.56 29.36
CA PHE A 2 11.01 -2.48 29.15
C PHE A 2 11.27 -2.28 27.65
N TYR A 3 11.13 -1.06 27.16
CA TYR A 3 11.34 -0.67 25.78
C TYR A 3 12.41 0.44 25.71
N PRO A 4 13.68 0.10 25.52
CA PRO A 4 14.76 1.08 25.47
C PRO A 4 14.75 1.86 24.16
N SER A 5 15.11 3.14 24.26
CA SER A 5 15.42 3.95 23.08
C SER A 5 16.59 4.86 23.37
N VAL A 6 17.42 5.06 22.37
CA VAL A 6 18.54 5.99 22.41
C VAL A 6 18.65 6.73 21.09
N GLY A 7 18.87 8.02 21.13
CA GLY A 7 19.07 8.83 19.93
C GLY A 7 20.14 9.88 20.16
N LEU A 8 20.93 10.09 19.11
CA LEU A 8 21.97 11.12 19.08
C LEU A 8 21.76 12.01 17.86
N SER A 9 22.00 13.29 18.03
CA SER A 9 22.06 14.23 16.90
C SER A 9 23.17 15.24 17.12
N ALA A 10 23.91 15.54 16.05
CA ALA A 10 24.97 16.51 16.05
C ALA A 10 24.75 17.56 14.96
N VAL A 11 24.77 18.83 15.33
CA VAL A 11 24.72 19.95 14.39
C VAL A 11 26.16 20.28 14.03
N ILE A 12 26.67 19.67 12.98
CA ILE A 12 28.07 19.78 12.55
C ILE A 12 28.42 21.22 12.17
N SER A 13 27.47 21.94 11.56
CA SER A 13 27.65 23.35 11.20
C SER A 13 27.80 24.30 12.41
N SER A 14 27.47 23.84 13.64
CA SER A 14 27.77 24.58 14.87
C SER A 14 29.13 24.23 15.47
N MET A 15 29.75 23.15 15.00
CA MET A 15 31.05 22.66 15.48
C MET A 15 32.19 23.03 14.53
N ALA A 16 31.89 23.21 13.24
CA ALA A 16 32.87 23.55 12.22
C ALA A 16 32.30 24.60 11.24
N ASP A 17 33.14 25.52 10.80
CA ASP A 17 32.77 26.47 9.76
C ASP A 17 32.74 25.80 8.39
N LEU A 18 31.55 25.57 7.86
CA LEU A 18 31.29 24.98 6.56
C LEU A 18 30.89 26.00 5.50
N SER A 19 31.02 27.29 5.81
CA SER A 19 30.60 28.39 4.92
C SER A 19 31.37 28.41 3.59
N LYS A 20 32.65 28.00 3.60
CA LYS A 20 33.46 27.87 2.37
C LYS A 20 32.93 26.79 1.41
N ALA A 21 32.25 25.79 1.92
CA ALA A 21 31.57 24.77 1.11
C ALA A 21 30.14 25.19 0.72
N GLY A 22 29.72 26.41 1.07
CA GLY A 22 28.36 26.88 0.82
C GLY A 22 27.29 26.22 1.70
N ILE A 23 27.67 25.44 2.70
CA ILE A 23 26.79 24.75 3.64
C ILE A 23 26.43 25.71 4.77
N SER A 24 25.15 26.06 4.88
CA SER A 24 24.62 26.93 5.93
C SER A 24 24.10 26.16 7.14
N PHE A 25 23.79 24.86 6.98
CA PHE A 25 23.36 23.98 8.04
C PHE A 25 23.67 22.54 7.69
N LEU A 26 24.22 21.80 8.63
CA LEU A 26 24.47 20.37 8.53
C LEU A 26 24.21 19.71 9.87
N LYS A 27 23.24 18.78 9.88
CA LYS A 27 22.92 17.95 11.05
C LYS A 27 22.92 16.49 10.66
N VAL A 28 23.53 15.69 11.46
CA VAL A 28 23.46 14.22 11.40
C VAL A 28 22.70 13.70 12.61
N ARG A 29 21.94 12.62 12.43
CA ARG A 29 21.17 11.99 13.49
C ARG A 29 21.20 10.48 13.35
N GLY A 30 21.13 9.78 14.47
CA GLY A 30 20.99 8.33 14.53
C GLY A 30 20.19 7.95 15.74
N SER A 31 19.35 6.94 15.63
CA SER A 31 18.57 6.43 16.74
C SER A 31 18.40 4.92 16.66
N TYR A 32 18.26 4.32 17.83
CA TYR A 32 17.83 2.95 18.00
C TYR A 32 16.69 2.92 19.01
N ALA A 33 15.65 2.16 18.70
CA ALA A 33 14.49 2.02 19.57
C ALA A 33 13.97 0.58 19.54
N GLU A 34 13.52 0.11 20.70
CA GLU A 34 12.70 -1.09 20.80
C GLU A 34 11.29 -0.70 21.24
N VAL A 35 10.28 -1.25 20.57
CA VAL A 35 8.86 -1.07 20.92
C VAL A 35 8.18 -2.42 20.93
N GLY A 36 7.13 -2.55 21.73
CA GLY A 36 6.31 -3.74 21.78
C GLY A 36 4.88 -3.43 21.39
N ASN A 37 4.24 -4.39 20.75
CA ASN A 37 2.82 -4.37 20.45
C ASN A 37 2.13 -5.49 21.22
N ALA A 38 1.07 -5.16 21.96
CA ALA A 38 0.31 -6.15 22.70
C ALA A 38 -0.57 -6.97 21.74
N PRO A 39 -0.79 -8.25 22.03
CA PRO A 39 -1.74 -9.07 21.30
C PRO A 39 -3.15 -8.49 21.34
N GLU A 40 -4.01 -8.89 20.40
CA GLU A 40 -5.41 -8.52 20.39
C GLU A 40 -6.11 -8.97 21.69
N ARG A 41 -7.11 -8.20 22.09
CA ARG A 41 -7.88 -8.53 23.29
C ARG A 41 -8.76 -9.75 23.03
N TYR A 42 -9.01 -10.52 24.09
CA TYR A 42 -9.94 -11.67 24.12
C TYR A 42 -9.51 -12.89 23.31
N ILE A 43 -8.30 -12.96 22.74
CA ILE A 43 -7.82 -14.16 22.02
C ILE A 43 -7.36 -15.28 22.97
N THR A 44 -7.26 -15.01 24.25
CA THR A 44 -6.88 -16.00 25.28
C THR A 44 -8.03 -16.88 25.78
N GLY A 45 -9.25 -16.52 25.41
CA GLY A 45 -10.45 -17.27 25.76
C GLY A 45 -11.16 -17.85 24.53
N PRO A 46 -11.97 -18.90 24.72
CA PRO A 46 -12.76 -19.43 23.62
C PRO A 46 -13.85 -18.42 23.23
N ASN A 47 -13.88 -18.06 21.97
CA ASN A 47 -14.92 -17.19 21.42
C ASN A 47 -16.08 -18.04 20.89
N TYR A 48 -17.22 -17.98 21.56
CA TYR A 48 -18.47 -18.57 21.09
C TYR A 48 -19.32 -17.50 20.40
N THR A 49 -19.92 -17.86 19.26
CA THR A 49 -20.90 -16.98 18.62
C THR A 49 -22.30 -17.55 18.78
N LEU A 50 -23.24 -16.68 19.16
CA LEU A 50 -24.65 -17.00 19.21
C LEU A 50 -25.35 -16.41 17.98
N THR A 51 -25.79 -17.27 17.06
CA THR A 51 -26.50 -16.86 15.87
C THR A 51 -27.85 -17.55 15.80
N ASN A 52 -28.93 -16.78 15.80
CA ASN A 52 -30.30 -17.30 15.78
C ASN A 52 -30.60 -18.34 16.87
N GLY A 53 -30.06 -18.12 18.08
CA GLY A 53 -30.26 -19.04 19.21
C GLY A 53 -29.36 -20.29 19.20
N VAL A 54 -28.51 -20.44 18.18
CA VAL A 54 -27.55 -21.57 18.10
C VAL A 54 -26.16 -21.08 18.50
N VAL A 55 -25.58 -21.77 19.47
CA VAL A 55 -24.18 -21.52 19.88
C VAL A 55 -23.26 -22.29 18.95
N SER A 56 -22.39 -21.59 18.24
CA SER A 56 -21.29 -22.22 17.49
C SER A 56 -20.03 -22.28 18.35
N THR A 57 -19.33 -23.43 18.29
CA THR A 57 -18.06 -23.63 18.98
C THR A 57 -16.97 -22.75 18.36
N ALA A 58 -16.00 -22.34 19.17
CA ALA A 58 -14.83 -21.61 18.70
C ALA A 58 -14.09 -22.43 17.63
N THR A 59 -13.82 -21.80 16.50
CA THR A 59 -13.03 -22.41 15.41
C THR A 59 -11.53 -22.17 15.57
N ILE A 60 -11.17 -21.16 16.37
CA ILE A 60 -9.78 -20.79 16.69
C ILE A 60 -9.49 -21.18 18.14
N ALA A 61 -8.40 -21.92 18.33
CA ALA A 61 -7.96 -22.29 19.68
C ALA A 61 -7.58 -21.05 20.51
N PRO A 62 -7.97 -20.97 21.78
CA PRO A 62 -7.53 -19.92 22.68
C PRO A 62 -6.01 -19.89 22.78
N ALA A 63 -5.41 -18.72 22.67
CA ALA A 63 -3.97 -18.56 22.81
C ALA A 63 -3.59 -18.54 24.31
N LYS A 64 -2.89 -19.54 24.81
CA LYS A 64 -2.52 -19.65 26.22
C LYS A 64 -1.17 -19.01 26.54
N HIS A 65 -0.25 -19.06 25.60
CA HIS A 65 1.11 -18.56 25.75
C HIS A 65 1.37 -17.46 24.71
N LEU A 66 1.05 -16.22 25.08
CA LEU A 66 1.24 -15.07 24.23
C LEU A 66 2.41 -14.23 24.70
N GLU A 67 3.25 -13.90 23.76
CA GLU A 67 4.28 -12.88 23.92
C GLU A 67 3.91 -11.61 23.16
N ALA A 68 4.37 -10.47 23.64
CA ALA A 68 4.24 -9.23 22.90
C ALA A 68 5.15 -9.26 21.66
N GLU A 69 4.63 -8.83 20.53
CA GLU A 69 5.45 -8.55 19.37
C GLU A 69 6.51 -7.50 19.73
N ARG A 70 7.74 -7.67 19.27
CA ARG A 70 8.84 -6.74 19.50
C ARG A 70 9.38 -6.22 18.20
N THR A 71 9.45 -4.92 18.09
CA THR A 71 10.03 -4.22 16.95
C THR A 71 11.30 -3.50 17.36
N LYS A 72 12.41 -3.81 16.69
CA LYS A 72 13.70 -3.14 16.82
C LYS A 72 13.94 -2.29 15.58
N SER A 73 14.13 -0.99 15.77
CA SER A 73 14.32 -0.01 14.72
C SER A 73 15.66 0.68 14.84
N PHE A 74 16.36 0.79 13.73
CA PHE A 74 17.53 1.65 13.57
C PHE A 74 17.22 2.69 12.51
N GLU A 75 17.56 3.96 12.81
CA GLU A 75 17.40 5.07 11.89
C GLU A 75 18.68 5.90 11.83
N ALA A 76 19.05 6.34 10.62
CA ALA A 76 20.11 7.31 10.38
C ALA A 76 19.62 8.40 9.44
N GLY A 77 19.90 9.64 9.77
CA GLY A 77 19.41 10.78 8.99
C GLY A 77 20.43 11.90 8.83
N LEU A 78 20.26 12.61 7.74
CA LEU A 78 21.05 13.77 7.35
C LEU A 78 20.11 14.92 6.98
N ASP A 79 20.37 16.09 7.56
CA ASP A 79 19.67 17.34 7.21
C ASP A 79 20.72 18.34 6.77
N VAL A 80 20.60 18.88 5.57
CA VAL A 80 21.58 19.84 5.02
C VAL A 80 20.88 21.01 4.36
N LYS A 81 21.45 22.23 4.51
CA LYS A 81 21.01 23.42 3.81
C LYS A 81 22.21 24.14 3.19
N PHE A 82 22.01 24.66 2.00
CA PHE A 82 23.02 25.34 1.20
C PHE A 82 22.59 26.75 0.83
N LEU A 83 23.57 27.56 0.41
CA LEU A 83 23.37 28.88 -0.19
C LEU A 83 22.46 29.79 0.65
N GLY A 84 22.77 29.93 1.93
CA GLY A 84 21.96 30.73 2.84
C GLY A 84 20.54 30.19 3.02
N ASN A 85 20.38 28.88 3.12
CA ASN A 85 19.11 28.16 3.28
C ASN A 85 18.16 28.21 2.06
N LYS A 86 18.66 28.55 0.88
CA LYS A 86 17.86 28.51 -0.35
C LYS A 86 17.59 27.09 -0.82
N ILE A 87 18.55 26.19 -0.65
CA ILE A 87 18.42 24.76 -0.93
C ILE A 87 18.41 24.01 0.38
N SER A 88 17.53 23.05 0.52
CA SER A 88 17.46 22.13 1.64
C SER A 88 17.36 20.69 1.14
N ALA A 89 18.02 19.77 1.80
CA ALA A 89 17.85 18.35 1.57
C ALA A 89 17.83 17.61 2.90
N THR A 90 16.95 16.64 3.01
CA THR A 90 16.90 15.69 4.12
C THR A 90 16.88 14.28 3.57
N ALA A 91 17.54 13.36 4.24
CA ALA A 91 17.47 11.95 3.93
C ALA A 91 17.48 11.14 5.22
N THR A 92 16.64 10.13 5.28
CA THR A 92 16.56 9.19 6.39
C THR A 92 16.55 7.78 5.83
N TYR A 93 17.44 6.96 6.34
CA TYR A 93 17.42 5.52 6.17
C TYR A 93 16.89 4.88 7.44
N TYR A 94 16.01 3.89 7.32
CA TYR A 94 15.56 3.09 8.44
C TYR A 94 15.65 1.60 8.14
N ASN A 95 15.82 0.81 9.19
CA ASN A 95 15.78 -0.64 9.14
C ASN A 95 15.11 -1.15 10.43
N THR A 96 13.97 -1.80 10.25
CA THR A 96 13.09 -2.24 11.32
C THR A 96 12.90 -3.75 11.24
N ASN A 97 13.08 -4.46 12.34
CA ASN A 97 12.82 -5.88 12.44
C ASN A 97 11.75 -6.13 13.52
N THR A 98 10.66 -6.76 13.12
CA THR A 98 9.60 -7.21 14.03
C THR A 98 9.78 -8.70 14.31
N TYR A 99 9.76 -9.05 15.57
CA TYR A 99 9.95 -10.41 16.09
C TYR A 99 8.70 -10.84 16.87
N ASN A 100 8.52 -12.14 17.03
CA ASN A 100 7.38 -12.75 17.73
C ASN A 100 6.05 -12.30 17.15
N GLN A 101 5.98 -12.17 15.83
CA GLN A 101 4.74 -11.78 15.17
C GLN A 101 3.69 -12.84 15.39
N LEU A 102 2.46 -12.42 15.66
CA LEU A 102 1.36 -13.31 15.93
C LEU A 102 0.72 -13.78 14.62
N PHE A 103 0.77 -15.09 14.35
CA PHE A 103 0.15 -15.70 13.19
C PHE A 103 -0.93 -16.69 13.58
N LEU A 104 -1.95 -16.80 12.70
CA LEU A 104 -2.88 -17.91 12.71
C LEU A 104 -2.36 -18.98 11.74
N TYR A 105 -2.28 -20.23 12.20
CA TYR A 105 -1.97 -21.39 11.37
C TYR A 105 -3.03 -22.46 11.51
N ASP A 106 -3.13 -23.38 10.54
CA ASP A 106 -4.10 -24.44 10.56
C ASP A 106 -3.74 -25.49 11.61
N ALA A 107 -4.69 -25.73 12.49
CA ALA A 107 -4.51 -26.67 13.59
C ALA A 107 -4.73 -28.12 13.13
N PRO A 108 -4.03 -29.12 13.72
CA PRO A 108 -4.29 -30.49 13.44
C PRO A 108 -5.78 -30.85 13.74
N PRO A 109 -6.45 -31.63 12.89
CA PRO A 109 -7.87 -31.97 13.09
C PRO A 109 -8.18 -32.62 14.47
N SER A 110 -7.21 -33.31 15.06
CA SER A 110 -7.29 -33.86 16.40
C SER A 110 -7.42 -32.86 17.54
N SER A 111 -7.09 -31.58 17.27
CA SER A 111 -7.20 -30.51 18.27
C SER A 111 -8.61 -30.03 18.54
N GLY A 112 -9.57 -30.37 17.67
CA GLY A 112 -10.94 -29.85 17.70
C GLY A 112 -11.10 -28.41 17.25
N TYR A 113 -10.02 -27.76 16.81
CA TYR A 113 -10.02 -26.41 16.26
C TYR A 113 -9.55 -26.42 14.81
N LYS A 114 -9.94 -25.41 14.06
CA LYS A 114 -9.45 -25.20 12.68
C LYS A 114 -8.10 -24.49 12.65
N GLN A 115 -7.91 -23.52 13.54
CA GLN A 115 -6.72 -22.66 13.56
C GLN A 115 -6.23 -22.46 15.01
N LYS A 116 -4.95 -22.16 15.13
CA LYS A 116 -4.26 -21.79 16.36
C LYS A 116 -3.40 -20.55 16.16
N TYR A 117 -3.16 -19.80 17.24
CA TYR A 117 -2.19 -18.72 17.27
C TYR A 117 -0.80 -19.25 17.63
N ILE A 118 0.21 -18.67 16.98
CA ILE A 118 1.61 -18.85 17.34
C ILE A 118 2.34 -17.50 17.31
N ASN A 119 3.12 -17.22 18.34
CA ASN A 119 4.09 -16.12 18.33
C ASN A 119 5.38 -16.62 17.67
N ALA A 120 5.58 -16.26 16.44
CA ALA A 120 6.73 -16.67 15.67
C ALA A 120 7.03 -15.60 14.62
N GLY A 121 8.04 -15.83 13.84
CA GLY A 121 8.33 -15.01 12.70
C GLY A 121 9.17 -13.77 12.95
N LYS A 122 9.85 -13.42 11.88
CA LYS A 122 10.68 -12.24 11.78
C LYS A 122 10.44 -11.55 10.47
N VAL A 123 9.96 -10.32 10.53
CA VAL A 123 9.71 -9.49 9.36
C VAL A 123 10.62 -8.28 9.40
N ASN A 124 11.30 -8.04 8.30
CA ASN A 124 12.18 -6.89 8.12
C ASN A 124 11.52 -5.86 7.20
N ASN A 125 11.55 -4.61 7.61
CA ASN A 125 11.22 -3.46 6.79
C ASN A 125 12.42 -2.53 6.75
N TRP A 126 12.84 -2.12 5.57
CA TRP A 126 13.85 -1.09 5.41
C TRP A 126 13.45 -0.11 4.32
N GLY A 127 13.90 1.11 4.44
CA GLY A 127 13.54 2.11 3.46
C GLY A 127 14.35 3.39 3.54
N ILE A 128 14.04 4.25 2.61
CA ILE A 128 14.63 5.58 2.47
C ILE A 128 13.50 6.59 2.32
N GLU A 129 13.57 7.66 3.10
CA GLU A 129 12.76 8.85 2.94
C GLU A 129 13.69 10.02 2.65
N ALA A 130 13.39 10.79 1.63
CA ALA A 130 14.19 11.94 1.24
C ALA A 130 13.29 13.12 0.83
N SER A 131 13.78 14.31 1.10
CA SER A 131 13.15 15.55 0.66
C SER A 131 14.21 16.50 0.14
N ALA A 132 13.95 17.16 -1.00
CA ALA A 132 14.79 18.21 -1.56
C ALA A 132 13.95 19.44 -1.83
N GLY A 133 14.36 20.58 -1.30
CA GLY A 133 13.65 21.85 -1.43
C GLY A 133 14.53 22.95 -2.00
N TYR A 134 13.91 23.81 -2.76
CA TYR A 134 14.50 25.08 -3.18
C TYR A 134 13.51 26.22 -2.92
N LYS A 135 14.00 27.34 -2.42
CA LYS A 135 13.22 28.57 -2.27
C LYS A 135 14.05 29.79 -2.58
N ASN A 136 13.47 30.70 -3.32
CA ASN A 136 14.09 32.00 -3.57
C ASN A 136 13.01 33.06 -3.85
N THR A 137 13.39 34.32 -3.64
CA THR A 137 12.58 35.49 -3.95
C THR A 137 13.40 36.43 -4.80
N TRP A 138 12.84 36.85 -5.95
CA TRP A 138 13.41 37.82 -6.86
C TRP A 138 12.44 39.01 -6.98
N ARG A 139 12.72 40.07 -6.28
CA ARG A 139 11.83 41.23 -6.17
C ARG A 139 10.44 40.82 -5.67
N ASP A 140 9.42 40.93 -6.52
CA ASP A 140 8.03 40.61 -6.21
C ASP A 140 7.64 39.14 -6.46
N PHE A 141 8.54 38.36 -7.05
CA PHE A 141 8.30 36.96 -7.38
C PHE A 141 9.00 36.03 -6.39
N SER A 142 8.24 35.15 -5.78
CA SER A 142 8.77 34.08 -4.92
C SER A 142 8.41 32.71 -5.50
N TRP A 143 9.36 31.80 -5.45
CA TRP A 143 9.18 30.41 -5.78
C TRP A 143 9.74 29.53 -4.68
N ALA A 144 8.91 28.58 -4.22
CA ALA A 144 9.32 27.51 -3.35
C ALA A 144 8.90 26.17 -3.98
N THR A 145 9.80 25.22 -4.03
CA THR A 145 9.53 23.87 -4.53
C THR A 145 10.10 22.84 -3.58
N THR A 146 9.39 21.74 -3.42
CA THR A 146 9.83 20.60 -2.59
C THR A 146 9.47 19.30 -3.29
N LEU A 147 10.46 18.44 -3.46
CA LEU A 147 10.31 17.08 -3.94
C LEU A 147 10.49 16.13 -2.74
N ASN A 148 9.48 15.33 -2.46
CA ASN A 148 9.51 14.28 -1.45
C ASN A 148 9.60 12.91 -2.14
N PHE A 149 10.35 12.02 -1.56
CA PHE A 149 10.52 10.64 -2.03
C PHE A 149 10.44 9.69 -0.85
N SER A 150 9.75 8.57 -1.03
CA SER A 150 9.73 7.49 -0.04
C SER A 150 9.73 6.11 -0.70
N MET A 151 10.47 5.21 -0.12
CA MET A 151 10.57 3.82 -0.53
C MET A 151 10.61 2.93 0.71
N ASN A 152 9.79 1.88 0.73
CA ASN A 152 9.85 0.80 1.70
C ASN A 152 10.08 -0.54 1.01
N ARG A 153 10.80 -1.44 1.67
CA ARG A 153 10.96 -2.84 1.28
C ARG A 153 10.65 -3.71 2.48
N ASN A 154 9.71 -4.61 2.28
CA ASN A 154 9.31 -5.61 3.26
C ASN A 154 9.88 -6.97 2.88
N LYS A 155 10.34 -7.73 3.86
CA LYS A 155 10.81 -9.11 3.67
C LYS A 155 10.51 -9.96 4.89
N ILE A 156 9.84 -11.07 4.68
CA ILE A 156 9.68 -12.12 5.68
C ILE A 156 11.01 -12.85 5.77
N LYS A 157 11.69 -12.72 6.88
CA LYS A 157 13.00 -13.37 7.13
C LYS A 157 12.83 -14.79 7.62
N GLU A 158 11.79 -15.02 8.41
CA GLU A 158 11.50 -16.27 9.06
C GLU A 158 10.02 -16.31 9.42
N LEU A 159 9.32 -17.40 9.16
CA LEU A 159 7.94 -17.60 9.58
C LEU A 159 7.89 -18.24 10.96
N VAL A 160 8.55 -19.37 11.09
CA VAL A 160 8.65 -20.09 12.36
C VAL A 160 10.09 -20.57 12.54
N PRO A 161 10.79 -20.17 13.62
CA PRO A 161 12.14 -20.65 13.90
C PRO A 161 12.23 -22.17 13.92
N GLU A 162 13.30 -22.72 13.36
CA GLU A 162 13.55 -24.16 13.37
C GLU A 162 13.56 -24.69 14.82
N GLY A 163 12.90 -25.82 15.04
CA GLY A 163 12.77 -26.44 16.35
C GLY A 163 11.69 -25.84 17.25
N THR A 164 10.92 -24.87 16.76
CA THR A 164 9.76 -24.33 17.50
C THR A 164 8.77 -25.42 17.83
N ARG A 165 8.28 -25.43 19.06
CA ARG A 165 7.28 -26.39 19.53
C ARG A 165 5.97 -25.68 19.90
N ASP A 166 4.87 -26.32 19.57
CA ASP A 166 3.56 -25.91 20.06
C ASP A 166 3.56 -25.97 21.60
N PRO A 167 3.31 -24.85 22.28
CA PRO A 167 3.43 -24.80 23.74
C PRO A 167 2.37 -25.64 24.47
N ASP A 168 1.26 -26.00 23.83
CA ASP A 168 0.20 -26.81 24.41
C ASP A 168 0.45 -28.31 24.24
N THR A 169 1.00 -28.71 23.10
CA THR A 169 1.15 -30.14 22.72
C THR A 169 2.59 -30.61 22.78
N GLY A 170 3.59 -29.71 22.81
CA GLY A 170 5.01 -30.02 22.68
C GLY A 170 5.43 -30.50 21.29
N SER A 171 4.49 -30.63 20.35
CA SER A 171 4.77 -31.06 18.98
C SER A 171 5.59 -30.06 18.23
N LEU A 172 6.47 -30.52 17.33
CA LEU A 172 7.25 -29.64 16.46
C LEU A 172 6.29 -28.90 15.51
N VAL A 173 6.48 -27.59 15.37
CA VAL A 173 5.74 -26.74 14.44
C VAL A 173 6.64 -26.44 13.25
N ASP A 174 6.29 -26.99 12.08
CA ASP A 174 7.01 -26.73 10.82
C ASP A 174 6.04 -26.07 9.83
N ILE A 175 6.05 -24.75 9.79
CA ILE A 175 5.20 -23.96 8.91
C ILE A 175 6.10 -23.31 7.85
N LYS A 176 6.00 -23.78 6.62
CA LYS A 176 6.75 -23.23 5.48
C LYS A 176 6.04 -22.08 4.79
N GLU A 177 4.72 -22.05 4.91
CA GLU A 177 3.88 -21.00 4.32
C GLU A 177 2.60 -20.81 5.14
N VAL A 178 2.08 -19.59 5.09
CA VAL A 178 0.76 -19.25 5.63
C VAL A 178 -0.09 -18.71 4.49
N ASN A 179 -1.16 -19.43 4.18
CA ASN A 179 -2.08 -19.09 3.11
C ASN A 179 -3.38 -18.52 3.66
N LYS A 180 -3.90 -17.51 2.97
CA LYS A 180 -5.22 -16.96 3.22
C LYS A 180 -5.94 -16.75 1.90
N ASP A 181 -6.96 -17.57 1.69
CA ASP A 181 -7.71 -17.63 0.45
C ASP A 181 -9.01 -16.84 0.51
N TYR A 182 -9.30 -16.17 -0.61
CA TYR A 182 -10.53 -15.42 -0.83
C TYR A 182 -11.01 -15.64 -2.27
N GLY A 183 -11.61 -16.78 -2.52
CA GLY A 183 -11.96 -17.20 -3.89
C GLY A 183 -10.71 -17.43 -4.74
N GLY A 184 -10.60 -16.72 -5.85
CA GLY A 184 -9.43 -16.78 -6.74
C GLY A 184 -8.22 -15.95 -6.32
N TYR A 185 -8.26 -15.32 -5.15
CA TYR A 185 -7.19 -14.50 -4.59
C TYR A 185 -6.60 -15.15 -3.34
N ARG A 186 -5.29 -15.22 -3.24
CA ARG A 186 -4.55 -15.78 -2.11
C ARG A 186 -3.45 -14.83 -1.67
N VAL A 187 -3.39 -14.52 -0.39
CA VAL A 187 -2.17 -14.00 0.23
C VAL A 187 -1.35 -15.17 0.74
N LYS A 188 -0.11 -15.26 0.29
CA LYS A 188 0.81 -16.33 0.65
C LYS A 188 2.04 -15.75 1.32
N LEU A 189 2.16 -15.98 2.62
CA LEU A 189 3.33 -15.59 3.39
C LEU A 189 4.34 -16.74 3.35
N VAL A 190 5.51 -16.47 2.80
CA VAL A 190 6.63 -17.43 2.72
C VAL A 190 7.93 -16.76 3.12
N GLU A 191 8.89 -17.53 3.61
CA GLU A 191 10.22 -17.01 3.87
C GLU A 191 10.89 -16.50 2.60
N GLY A 192 11.49 -15.33 2.68
CA GLY A 192 12.08 -14.64 1.52
C GLY A 192 11.10 -13.79 0.73
N GLY A 193 9.79 -14.01 0.86
CA GLY A 193 8.72 -13.21 0.29
C GLY A 193 8.42 -11.91 1.06
N SER A 194 7.33 -11.24 0.69
CA SER A 194 6.84 -10.02 1.32
C SER A 194 5.40 -10.20 1.83
N ILE A 195 5.03 -9.47 2.88
CA ILE A 195 3.64 -9.44 3.38
C ILE A 195 2.65 -8.96 2.30
N GLY A 196 3.11 -8.13 1.37
CA GLY A 196 2.28 -7.63 0.27
C GLY A 196 2.19 -8.56 -0.95
N ASP A 197 2.82 -9.72 -0.93
CA ASP A 197 2.78 -10.66 -2.04
C ASP A 197 1.42 -11.35 -2.14
N PHE A 198 0.85 -11.36 -3.34
CA PHE A 198 -0.41 -12.03 -3.57
C PHE A 198 -0.37 -12.89 -4.84
N TYR A 199 -1.23 -13.87 -4.85
CA TYR A 199 -1.36 -14.89 -5.86
C TYR A 199 -2.82 -14.95 -6.32
N VAL A 200 -3.05 -15.37 -7.53
CA VAL A 200 -4.39 -15.57 -8.10
C VAL A 200 -4.49 -16.94 -8.74
N LYS A 201 -5.70 -17.47 -8.79
CA LYS A 201 -5.97 -18.72 -9.51
C LYS A 201 -5.52 -18.59 -10.96
N GLY A 202 -4.76 -19.58 -11.40
CA GLY A 202 -4.31 -19.70 -12.77
C GLY A 202 -5.41 -20.19 -13.71
N LEU A 203 -5.29 -19.83 -14.97
CA LEU A 203 -6.01 -20.49 -16.05
C LEU A 203 -5.30 -21.77 -16.42
N LEU A 204 -6.04 -22.79 -16.87
CA LEU A 204 -5.46 -24.00 -17.41
C LEU A 204 -4.60 -23.67 -18.61
N THR A 205 -3.36 -24.20 -18.64
CA THR A 205 -2.43 -24.01 -19.74
C THR A 205 -2.08 -25.36 -20.37
N ASP A 206 -1.66 -25.33 -21.64
CA ASP A 206 -1.07 -26.48 -22.31
C ASP A 206 0.39 -26.72 -21.87
N ASP A 207 1.02 -27.78 -22.38
CA ASP A 207 2.41 -28.13 -22.06
C ASP A 207 3.45 -27.08 -22.51
N LYS A 208 3.04 -26.10 -23.32
CA LYS A 208 3.87 -24.98 -23.80
C LYS A 208 3.60 -23.69 -23.02
N GLY A 209 2.64 -23.72 -22.09
CA GLY A 209 2.25 -22.56 -21.30
C GLY A 209 1.23 -21.64 -21.97
N HIS A 210 0.64 -22.04 -23.10
CA HIS A 210 -0.46 -21.30 -23.72
C HIS A 210 -1.75 -21.56 -22.94
N ILE A 211 -2.61 -20.53 -22.81
CA ILE A 211 -3.91 -20.70 -22.17
C ILE A 211 -4.75 -21.69 -22.97
N TYR A 212 -5.21 -22.73 -22.30
CA TYR A 212 -6.06 -23.74 -22.91
C TYR A 212 -7.48 -23.21 -23.10
N VAL A 213 -7.95 -23.22 -24.36
CA VAL A 213 -9.35 -22.97 -24.70
C VAL A 213 -10.03 -24.30 -24.96
N ASP A 214 -10.99 -24.66 -24.14
CA ASP A 214 -11.73 -25.91 -24.27
C ASP A 214 -12.58 -25.89 -25.56
N PRO A 215 -12.34 -26.81 -26.52
CA PRO A 215 -13.07 -26.81 -27.79
C PRO A 215 -14.56 -27.12 -27.66
N ASN A 216 -15.00 -27.71 -26.55
CA ASN A 216 -16.40 -28.03 -26.35
C ASN A 216 -17.21 -26.85 -25.81
N SER A 217 -16.61 -26.05 -24.93
CA SER A 217 -17.26 -24.89 -24.32
C SER A 217 -16.81 -23.56 -24.96
N ASN A 218 -15.81 -23.58 -25.88
CA ASN A 218 -15.22 -22.41 -26.50
C ASN A 218 -14.78 -21.33 -25.50
N THR A 219 -14.30 -21.75 -24.31
CA THR A 219 -13.87 -20.83 -23.28
C THR A 219 -12.63 -21.34 -22.54
N VAL A 220 -12.06 -20.47 -21.72
CA VAL A 220 -10.96 -20.81 -20.83
C VAL A 220 -11.47 -21.53 -19.59
N LEU A 221 -10.63 -22.39 -19.03
CA LEU A 221 -10.90 -23.13 -17.81
C LEU A 221 -9.93 -22.68 -16.72
N LEU A 222 -10.40 -22.80 -15.47
CA LEU A 222 -9.49 -22.74 -14.30
C LEU A 222 -8.60 -23.96 -14.28
N ASP A 223 -7.39 -23.81 -13.77
CA ASP A 223 -6.55 -24.95 -13.43
C ASP A 223 -7.30 -25.81 -12.40
N PRO A 224 -7.51 -27.12 -12.67
CA PRO A 224 -8.22 -28.01 -11.76
C PRO A 224 -7.47 -28.29 -10.45
N ASP A 225 -6.16 -28.04 -10.40
CA ASP A 225 -5.39 -28.15 -9.17
C ASP A 225 -5.87 -27.08 -8.16
N PRO A 226 -6.38 -27.44 -6.98
CA PRO A 226 -6.80 -26.49 -5.96
C PRO A 226 -5.65 -25.59 -5.48
N GLU A 227 -4.40 -26.04 -5.61
CA GLU A 227 -3.21 -25.30 -5.22
C GLU A 227 -2.56 -24.50 -6.37
N ALA A 228 -3.12 -24.55 -7.58
CA ALA A 228 -2.64 -23.82 -8.74
C ALA A 228 -2.86 -22.29 -8.64
N TYR A 229 -2.09 -21.66 -7.77
CA TYR A 229 -2.03 -20.20 -7.65
C TYR A 229 -0.75 -19.67 -8.25
N ILE A 230 -0.87 -18.70 -9.14
CA ILE A 230 0.26 -18.03 -9.78
C ILE A 230 0.57 -16.72 -9.06
N PHE A 231 1.85 -16.38 -8.95
CA PHE A 231 2.29 -15.10 -8.37
C PHE A 231 1.80 -13.93 -9.23
N ALA A 232 0.90 -13.13 -8.69
CA ALA A 232 0.30 -11.99 -9.38
C ALA A 232 1.07 -10.69 -9.16
N GLY A 233 1.79 -10.59 -8.06
CA GLY A 233 2.61 -9.43 -7.75
C GLY A 233 2.61 -9.06 -6.28
N ASN A 234 3.04 -7.83 -6.03
CA ASN A 234 3.09 -7.26 -4.69
C ASN A 234 2.23 -6.00 -4.64
N THR A 235 1.45 -5.82 -3.58
CA THR A 235 0.55 -4.68 -3.41
C THR A 235 1.29 -3.39 -3.06
N GLU A 236 2.54 -3.50 -2.56
CA GLU A 236 3.34 -2.35 -2.16
C GLU A 236 3.88 -1.56 -3.35
N ALA A 237 3.89 -0.25 -3.22
CA ALA A 237 4.55 0.62 -4.19
C ALA A 237 6.06 0.40 -4.18
N ARG A 238 6.70 0.44 -5.36
CA ARG A 238 8.17 0.47 -5.42
C ARG A 238 8.74 1.72 -4.77
N PHE A 239 8.09 2.87 -5.01
CA PHE A 239 8.36 4.14 -4.37
C PHE A 239 7.19 5.10 -4.59
N ARG A 240 7.14 6.13 -3.77
CA ARG A 240 6.22 7.26 -3.91
C ARG A 240 7.01 8.54 -3.99
N TRP A 241 6.49 9.52 -4.71
CA TRP A 241 7.03 10.87 -4.71
C TRP A 241 5.90 11.90 -4.75
N GLY A 242 6.19 13.06 -4.19
CA GLY A 242 5.30 14.20 -4.23
C GLY A 242 6.08 15.45 -4.56
N TRP A 243 5.60 16.22 -5.51
CA TRP A 243 6.22 17.47 -5.94
C TRP A 243 5.30 18.64 -5.68
N ASN A 244 5.68 19.44 -4.69
CA ASN A 244 4.95 20.63 -4.28
C ASN A 244 5.66 21.87 -4.82
N ASN A 245 4.91 22.74 -5.50
CA ASN A 245 5.36 24.02 -5.98
C ASN A 245 4.46 25.13 -5.47
N GLN A 246 5.06 26.21 -5.02
CA GLN A 246 4.38 27.43 -4.61
C GLN A 246 5.03 28.63 -5.30
N PHE A 247 4.22 29.38 -6.00
CA PHE A 247 4.58 30.61 -6.68
C PHE A 247 3.81 31.75 -6.06
N SER A 248 4.47 32.92 -5.91
CA SER A 248 3.81 34.11 -5.43
C SER A 248 4.33 35.32 -6.24
N TYR A 249 3.41 36.15 -6.71
CA TYR A 249 3.73 37.37 -7.44
C TYR A 249 2.70 38.47 -7.15
N LYS A 250 3.12 39.57 -6.54
CA LYS A 250 2.29 40.76 -6.27
C LYS A 250 0.93 40.44 -5.66
N GLY A 251 0.92 39.59 -4.63
CA GLY A 251 -0.30 39.16 -3.92
C GLY A 251 -1.04 37.99 -4.54
N VAL A 252 -0.75 37.58 -5.77
CA VAL A 252 -1.27 36.34 -6.36
C VAL A 252 -0.39 35.18 -5.92
N SER A 253 -1.01 34.10 -5.48
CA SER A 253 -0.32 32.85 -5.12
C SER A 253 -0.88 31.67 -5.91
N LEU A 254 -0.01 30.76 -6.35
CA LEU A 254 -0.34 29.53 -7.04
C LEU A 254 0.38 28.38 -6.33
N GLY A 255 -0.39 27.43 -5.82
CA GLY A 255 0.11 26.17 -5.26
C GLY A 255 -0.24 25.01 -6.18
N VAL A 256 0.72 24.12 -6.44
CA VAL A 256 0.54 22.92 -7.27
C VAL A 256 1.18 21.73 -6.55
N LEU A 257 0.40 20.72 -6.25
CA LEU A 257 0.88 19.46 -5.71
C LEU A 257 0.59 18.33 -6.69
N ILE A 258 1.64 17.71 -7.19
CA ILE A 258 1.57 16.49 -7.99
C ILE A 258 2.14 15.37 -7.14
N ASP A 259 1.46 14.23 -7.11
CA ASP A 259 1.98 13.04 -6.46
C ASP A 259 1.92 11.82 -7.38
N ALA A 260 2.73 10.82 -7.03
CA ALA A 260 2.77 9.57 -7.75
C ALA A 260 3.04 8.39 -6.82
N ARG A 261 2.34 7.33 -7.11
CA ARG A 261 2.63 5.97 -6.66
C ARG A 261 3.20 5.20 -7.85
N ILE A 262 4.40 4.68 -7.73
CA ILE A 262 5.05 3.91 -8.79
C ILE A 262 5.19 2.46 -8.35
N GLY A 263 4.64 1.57 -9.19
CA GLY A 263 4.63 0.14 -8.92
C GLY A 263 3.50 -0.29 -7.98
N GLY A 264 3.54 -1.54 -7.61
CA GLY A 264 2.46 -2.25 -6.98
C GLY A 264 1.49 -2.84 -8.01
N ARG A 265 0.85 -3.93 -7.61
CA ARG A 265 -0.24 -4.56 -8.36
C ARG A 265 -1.43 -4.76 -7.46
N GLY A 266 -2.60 -4.77 -8.05
CA GLY A 266 -3.86 -5.04 -7.38
C GLY A 266 -4.80 -5.78 -8.31
N VAL A 267 -5.86 -6.32 -7.76
CA VAL A 267 -6.89 -7.06 -8.48
C VAL A 267 -8.23 -6.35 -8.35
N SER A 268 -8.99 -6.26 -9.45
CA SER A 268 -10.33 -5.69 -9.44
C SER A 268 -11.39 -6.78 -9.49
N ALA A 269 -11.98 -7.08 -8.34
CA ALA A 269 -13.19 -7.89 -8.28
C ALA A 269 -14.42 -7.12 -8.77
N THR A 270 -14.39 -5.79 -8.73
CA THR A 270 -15.43 -4.94 -9.33
C THR A 270 -15.52 -5.16 -10.83
N GLN A 271 -14.37 -5.07 -11.55
CA GLN A 271 -14.32 -5.30 -12.98
C GLN A 271 -14.77 -6.73 -13.33
N ALA A 272 -14.28 -7.72 -12.57
CA ALA A 272 -14.64 -9.12 -12.76
C ALA A 272 -16.17 -9.33 -12.68
N LEU A 273 -16.84 -8.75 -11.69
CA LEU A 273 -18.28 -8.86 -11.55
C LEU A 273 -19.05 -8.07 -12.62
N MET A 274 -18.57 -6.88 -13.02
CA MET A 274 -19.19 -6.13 -14.12
C MET A 274 -19.09 -6.90 -15.43
N ASP A 275 -17.94 -7.51 -15.72
CA ASP A 275 -17.71 -8.32 -16.91
C ASP A 275 -18.60 -9.56 -16.92
N ARG A 276 -18.70 -10.26 -15.80
CA ARG A 276 -19.57 -11.43 -15.64
C ARG A 276 -21.02 -11.12 -16.04
N PHE A 277 -21.52 -9.95 -15.67
CA PHE A 277 -22.88 -9.53 -16.00
C PHE A 277 -22.97 -8.79 -17.34
N GLY A 278 -21.86 -8.62 -18.06
CA GLY A 278 -21.81 -7.99 -19.37
C GLY A 278 -22.15 -6.49 -19.36
N VAL A 279 -21.91 -5.82 -18.22
CA VAL A 279 -22.25 -4.39 -18.01
C VAL A 279 -21.03 -3.46 -18.06
N SER A 280 -19.84 -4.00 -18.32
CA SER A 280 -18.62 -3.22 -18.51
C SER A 280 -18.44 -2.80 -19.97
N GLN A 281 -17.62 -1.76 -20.21
CA GLN A 281 -17.22 -1.37 -21.56
C GLN A 281 -16.39 -2.48 -22.24
N ASP A 282 -15.46 -3.11 -21.51
CA ASP A 282 -14.61 -4.18 -22.03
C ASP A 282 -15.45 -5.36 -22.52
N SER A 283 -16.50 -5.74 -21.79
CA SER A 283 -17.42 -6.80 -22.23
C SER A 283 -18.28 -6.41 -23.43
N ALA A 284 -18.63 -5.13 -23.58
CA ALA A 284 -19.34 -4.63 -24.74
C ALA A 284 -18.42 -4.65 -25.97
N ASP A 285 -17.21 -4.11 -25.84
CA ASP A 285 -16.23 -4.05 -26.93
C ASP A 285 -15.85 -5.45 -27.42
N ALA A 286 -15.69 -6.41 -26.50
CA ALA A 286 -15.39 -7.79 -26.88
C ALA A 286 -16.53 -8.44 -27.69
N ARG A 287 -17.80 -8.17 -27.34
CA ARG A 287 -18.94 -8.67 -28.12
C ARG A 287 -18.99 -8.06 -29.53
N GLU A 288 -18.61 -6.80 -29.68
CA GLU A 288 -18.59 -6.10 -30.96
C GLU A 288 -17.38 -6.48 -31.82
N ASN A 289 -16.25 -6.79 -31.19
CA ASN A 289 -14.98 -7.11 -31.87
C ASN A 289 -14.73 -8.61 -32.06
N GLY A 290 -15.74 -9.46 -31.93
CA GLY A 290 -15.68 -10.88 -32.26
C GLY A 290 -15.03 -11.75 -31.19
N GLY A 291 -14.91 -11.29 -29.95
CA GLY A 291 -14.41 -12.09 -28.82
C GLY A 291 -13.36 -11.39 -27.97
N VAL A 292 -12.77 -12.13 -27.04
CA VAL A 292 -11.77 -11.65 -26.08
C VAL A 292 -10.38 -12.10 -26.52
N TRP A 293 -9.46 -11.16 -26.67
CA TRP A 293 -8.06 -11.45 -26.88
C TRP A 293 -7.37 -11.78 -25.53
N ILE A 294 -6.85 -13.00 -25.42
CA ILE A 294 -6.16 -13.48 -24.20
C ILE A 294 -4.62 -13.45 -24.37
N SER A 295 -4.14 -13.34 -25.60
CA SER A 295 -2.75 -13.08 -25.98
C SER A 295 -2.74 -12.38 -27.34
N ASP A 296 -1.55 -12.01 -27.84
CA ASP A 296 -1.40 -11.33 -29.14
C ASP A 296 -1.87 -12.18 -30.33
N ASP A 297 -1.90 -13.49 -30.16
CA ASP A 297 -2.21 -14.48 -31.21
C ASP A 297 -3.39 -15.40 -30.88
N GLN A 298 -4.02 -15.24 -29.71
CA GLN A 298 -5.10 -16.11 -29.28
C GLN A 298 -6.36 -15.32 -28.85
N GLN A 299 -7.47 -15.62 -29.51
CA GLN A 299 -8.77 -15.04 -29.25
C GLN A 299 -9.79 -16.11 -28.79
N VAL A 300 -10.58 -15.78 -27.78
CA VAL A 300 -11.76 -16.57 -27.39
C VAL A 300 -12.99 -15.92 -28.04
N PRO A 301 -13.64 -16.58 -29.03
CA PRO A 301 -14.73 -15.97 -29.80
C PRO A 301 -15.98 -15.70 -28.97
N ASP A 302 -16.30 -16.54 -27.99
CA ASP A 302 -17.46 -16.38 -27.12
C ASP A 302 -17.16 -15.49 -25.91
N ALA A 303 -17.21 -14.16 -26.12
CA ALA A 303 -17.01 -13.18 -25.06
C ALA A 303 -17.96 -13.36 -23.87
N LYS A 304 -19.20 -13.77 -24.11
CA LYS A 304 -20.17 -13.95 -23.01
C LYS A 304 -19.74 -15.09 -22.07
N THR A 305 -19.41 -16.25 -22.63
CA THR A 305 -18.99 -17.40 -21.86
C THR A 305 -17.64 -17.14 -21.18
N PHE A 306 -16.70 -16.49 -21.88
CA PHE A 306 -15.42 -16.08 -21.30
C PHE A 306 -15.63 -15.25 -20.03
N TYR A 307 -16.39 -14.15 -20.13
CA TYR A 307 -16.59 -13.25 -18.99
C TYR A 307 -17.48 -13.86 -17.90
N ALA A 308 -18.46 -14.67 -18.25
CA ALA A 308 -19.26 -15.39 -17.26
C ALA A 308 -18.39 -16.31 -16.40
N ASN A 309 -17.41 -17.00 -16.99
CA ASN A 309 -16.51 -17.87 -16.28
C ASN A 309 -15.40 -17.08 -15.55
N SER A 310 -14.75 -16.12 -16.23
CA SER A 310 -13.64 -15.35 -15.65
C SER A 310 -14.07 -14.46 -14.48
N GLY A 311 -15.29 -13.93 -14.51
CA GLY A 311 -15.84 -13.09 -13.43
C GLY A 311 -16.55 -13.86 -12.32
N ASP A 312 -16.71 -15.21 -12.43
CA ASP A 312 -17.50 -15.99 -11.48
C ASP A 312 -16.86 -16.06 -10.10
N GLY A 313 -17.55 -15.48 -9.12
CA GLY A 313 -17.23 -15.60 -7.70
C GLY A 313 -15.78 -15.23 -7.33
N MET A 314 -15.12 -14.38 -8.11
CA MET A 314 -13.67 -14.08 -8.04
C MET A 314 -12.78 -15.28 -8.41
N ALA A 315 -13.29 -16.23 -9.20
CA ALA A 315 -12.56 -17.47 -9.48
C ALA A 315 -11.35 -17.28 -10.40
N MET A 316 -11.48 -16.47 -11.46
CA MET A 316 -10.43 -16.28 -12.49
C MET A 316 -9.80 -14.87 -12.42
N LEU A 317 -9.33 -14.45 -11.26
CA LEU A 317 -8.78 -13.11 -11.06
C LEU A 317 -7.46 -12.83 -11.79
N SER A 318 -6.82 -13.81 -12.40
CA SER A 318 -5.58 -13.61 -13.18
C SER A 318 -5.77 -12.61 -14.33
N HIS A 319 -6.95 -12.58 -14.94
CA HIS A 319 -7.30 -11.60 -15.98
C HIS A 319 -7.50 -10.17 -15.44
N TYR A 320 -7.72 -10.02 -14.14
CA TYR A 320 -8.09 -8.75 -13.49
C TYR A 320 -6.98 -8.16 -12.61
N VAL A 321 -5.74 -8.51 -12.90
CA VAL A 321 -4.56 -7.98 -12.20
C VAL A 321 -4.04 -6.75 -12.94
N TYR A 322 -4.02 -5.62 -12.25
CA TYR A 322 -3.66 -4.32 -12.81
C TYR A 322 -2.46 -3.70 -12.11
N SER A 323 -1.74 -2.84 -12.83
CA SER A 323 -0.73 -1.97 -12.25
C SER A 323 -1.39 -0.88 -11.41
N MET A 324 -0.92 -0.68 -10.18
CA MET A 324 -1.38 0.39 -9.30
C MET A 324 -0.57 1.69 -9.46
N THR A 325 0.27 1.77 -10.51
CA THR A 325 0.99 3.01 -10.83
C THR A 325 0.01 4.12 -11.20
N ASN A 326 0.11 5.24 -10.51
CA ASN A 326 -0.68 6.42 -10.83
C ASN A 326 0.10 7.71 -10.58
N VAL A 327 -0.24 8.75 -11.33
CA VAL A 327 0.28 10.12 -11.19
C VAL A 327 -0.89 11.07 -11.26
N ARG A 328 -1.02 11.96 -10.28
CA ARG A 328 -2.19 12.85 -10.21
C ARG A 328 -1.86 14.27 -9.75
N LEU A 329 -2.68 15.22 -10.21
CA LEU A 329 -2.75 16.56 -9.64
C LEU A 329 -3.55 16.49 -8.34
N ARG A 330 -2.82 16.41 -7.23
CA ARG A 330 -3.40 16.21 -5.89
C ARG A 330 -4.08 17.47 -5.39
N GLU A 331 -3.44 18.62 -5.56
CA GLU A 331 -3.99 19.90 -5.13
C GLU A 331 -3.54 21.02 -6.07
N LEU A 332 -4.48 21.91 -6.37
CA LEU A 332 -4.24 23.18 -7.01
C LEU A 332 -4.87 24.27 -6.15
N THR A 333 -4.07 25.25 -5.75
CA THR A 333 -4.55 26.40 -4.98
C THR A 333 -4.23 27.69 -5.74
N LEU A 334 -5.22 28.54 -5.93
CA LEU A 334 -5.05 29.87 -6.49
C LEU A 334 -5.54 30.88 -5.45
N GLY A 335 -4.63 31.70 -4.96
CA GLY A 335 -4.91 32.67 -3.90
C GLY A 335 -4.62 34.09 -4.32
N TYR A 336 -5.27 35.02 -3.66
CA TYR A 336 -5.01 36.44 -3.78
C TYR A 336 -5.06 37.13 -2.41
N ASP A 337 -3.98 37.85 -2.09
CA ASP A 337 -3.91 38.68 -0.91
C ASP A 337 -4.45 40.09 -1.27
N LEU A 338 -5.60 40.41 -0.67
CA LEU A 338 -6.22 41.72 -0.92
C LEU A 338 -5.37 42.83 -0.30
N PRO A 339 -5.24 43.97 -0.97
CA PRO A 339 -4.49 45.10 -0.44
C PRO A 339 -5.04 45.54 0.92
N SER A 340 -4.22 45.52 1.96
CA SER A 340 -4.63 45.93 3.33
C SER A 340 -5.18 47.37 3.39
N LYS A 341 -4.79 48.22 2.44
CA LYS A 341 -5.34 49.58 2.28
C LYS A 341 -6.85 49.63 2.11
N TRP A 342 -7.45 48.61 1.51
CA TRP A 342 -8.90 48.51 1.35
C TRP A 342 -9.62 48.37 2.70
N PHE A 343 -8.94 47.85 3.69
CA PHE A 343 -9.43 47.65 5.05
C PHE A 343 -8.82 48.64 6.05
N ARG A 344 -8.35 49.81 5.58
CA ARG A 344 -7.68 50.84 6.40
C ARG A 344 -6.47 50.31 7.17
N ASN A 345 -5.77 49.30 6.63
CA ASN A 345 -4.65 48.56 7.23
C ASN A 345 -4.96 47.87 8.58
N LYS A 346 -6.25 47.61 8.86
CA LYS A 346 -6.66 46.96 10.09
C LYS A 346 -6.85 45.43 9.93
N VAL A 347 -7.05 45.00 8.70
CA VAL A 347 -7.29 43.56 8.39
C VAL A 347 -6.46 43.20 7.16
N ASN A 348 -5.73 42.10 7.27
CA ASN A 348 -5.15 41.42 6.11
C ASN A 348 -6.09 40.31 5.68
N MET A 349 -6.57 40.33 4.47
CA MET A 349 -7.51 39.37 3.94
C MET A 349 -6.90 38.64 2.73
N SER A 350 -6.94 37.31 2.79
CA SER A 350 -6.55 36.48 1.66
C SER A 350 -7.74 35.61 1.26
N VAL A 351 -7.98 35.49 -0.03
CA VAL A 351 -9.01 34.61 -0.59
C VAL A 351 -8.32 33.59 -1.48
N SER A 352 -8.67 32.32 -1.35
CA SER A 352 -8.12 31.28 -2.22
C SER A 352 -9.18 30.27 -2.64
N PHE A 353 -9.02 29.83 -3.88
CA PHE A 353 -9.69 28.67 -4.44
C PHE A 353 -8.78 27.46 -4.25
N VAL A 354 -9.36 26.34 -3.79
CA VAL A 354 -8.64 25.09 -3.56
C VAL A 354 -9.37 23.97 -4.28
N GLY A 355 -8.69 23.31 -5.20
CA GLY A 355 -9.17 22.11 -5.85
C GLY A 355 -8.31 20.90 -5.50
N ARG A 356 -8.93 19.76 -5.14
CA ARG A 356 -8.21 18.52 -4.83
C ARG A 356 -8.64 17.38 -5.74
N ASN A 357 -7.70 16.46 -6.01
CA ASN A 357 -7.89 15.30 -6.90
C ASN A 357 -8.46 15.72 -8.27
N LEU A 358 -7.94 16.82 -8.82
CA LEU A 358 -8.51 17.46 -10.02
C LEU A 358 -8.28 16.64 -11.27
N PHE A 359 -7.12 16.01 -11.40
CA PHE A 359 -6.73 15.33 -12.61
C PHE A 359 -5.83 14.12 -12.34
N MET A 360 -6.09 13.03 -13.04
CA MET A 360 -5.26 11.82 -13.07
C MET A 360 -4.45 11.84 -14.36
N PHE A 361 -3.14 12.12 -14.28
CA PHE A 361 -2.26 12.16 -15.45
C PHE A 361 -1.96 10.76 -15.99
N TYR A 362 -1.89 9.79 -15.10
CA TYR A 362 -1.59 8.40 -15.45
C TYR A 362 -2.30 7.44 -14.49
N ASN A 363 -3.03 6.50 -15.05
CA ASN A 363 -3.59 5.32 -14.40
C ASN A 363 -3.95 4.28 -15.48
N LYS A 364 -3.57 3.02 -15.28
CA LYS A 364 -3.96 1.91 -16.17
C LYS A 364 -4.97 0.96 -15.53
N ALA A 365 -5.25 1.11 -14.23
CA ALA A 365 -6.28 0.33 -13.57
C ALA A 365 -7.68 0.93 -13.88
N PRO A 366 -8.72 0.11 -14.01
CA PRO A 366 -10.09 0.60 -14.18
C PRO A 366 -10.69 1.18 -12.90
N PHE A 367 -9.94 1.19 -11.82
CA PHE A 367 -10.32 1.71 -10.50
C PHE A 367 -9.29 2.72 -9.99
N ASP A 368 -9.59 3.38 -8.87
CA ASP A 368 -8.61 4.25 -8.20
C ASP A 368 -7.61 3.43 -7.39
N PRO A 369 -6.32 3.39 -7.77
CA PRO A 369 -5.30 2.56 -7.11
C PRO A 369 -4.98 2.94 -5.66
N GLU A 370 -5.51 4.05 -5.14
CA GLU A 370 -5.32 4.46 -3.75
C GLU A 370 -6.41 3.96 -2.81
N VAL A 371 -7.50 3.45 -3.39
CA VAL A 371 -8.59 2.87 -2.63
C VAL A 371 -8.32 1.40 -2.38
N THR A 372 -8.61 0.93 -1.19
CA THR A 372 -8.47 -0.48 -0.79
C THR A 372 -9.72 -0.94 -0.06
N ALA A 373 -10.12 -2.19 -0.28
CA ALA A 373 -11.28 -2.78 0.37
C ALA A 373 -11.12 -2.91 1.89
N SER A 374 -9.88 -3.02 2.36
CA SER A 374 -9.56 -3.11 3.77
C SER A 374 -8.12 -2.66 4.03
N THR A 375 -7.86 -2.17 5.24
CA THR A 375 -6.51 -1.89 5.74
C THR A 375 -5.82 -3.13 6.31
N SER A 376 -6.52 -4.27 6.37
CA SER A 376 -5.90 -5.53 6.81
C SER A 376 -4.89 -6.02 5.78
N THR A 377 -3.87 -6.72 6.23
CA THR A 377 -2.79 -7.28 5.40
C THR A 377 -3.31 -8.08 4.20
N TYR A 378 -4.45 -8.75 4.36
CA TYR A 378 -4.98 -9.69 3.37
C TYR A 378 -5.80 -9.07 2.24
N TYR A 379 -6.19 -7.79 2.32
CA TYR A 379 -7.08 -7.18 1.32
C TYR A 379 -6.54 -5.89 0.70
N GLN A 380 -5.28 -5.56 0.95
CA GLN A 380 -4.70 -4.28 0.53
C GLN A 380 -4.64 -4.07 -0.99
N GLY A 381 -4.65 -5.12 -1.77
CA GLY A 381 -4.58 -5.05 -3.23
C GLY A 381 -5.90 -5.34 -3.93
N VAL A 382 -7.03 -5.36 -3.20
CA VAL A 382 -8.33 -5.73 -3.76
C VAL A 382 -9.21 -4.50 -3.90
N ASP A 383 -9.67 -4.25 -5.13
CA ASP A 383 -10.79 -3.37 -5.44
C ASP A 383 -12.09 -4.18 -5.44
N PHE A 384 -13.05 -3.78 -4.59
CA PHE A 384 -14.37 -4.39 -4.52
C PHE A 384 -15.43 -3.32 -4.27
N PHE A 385 -15.97 -2.75 -5.34
CA PHE A 385 -16.98 -1.67 -5.34
C PHE A 385 -16.64 -0.50 -4.41
N MET A 386 -15.36 -0.17 -4.34
CA MET A 386 -14.90 0.92 -3.51
C MET A 386 -15.21 2.26 -4.16
N GLN A 387 -15.64 3.21 -3.34
CA GLN A 387 -15.86 4.57 -3.82
C GLN A 387 -14.51 5.21 -4.16
N PRO A 388 -14.31 5.70 -5.38
CA PRO A 388 -13.07 6.37 -5.76
C PRO A 388 -12.87 7.68 -5.00
N SER A 389 -11.65 8.16 -4.98
CA SER A 389 -11.31 9.46 -4.39
C SER A 389 -12.14 10.57 -5.03
N VAL A 390 -12.80 11.37 -4.21
CA VAL A 390 -13.66 12.45 -4.68
C VAL A 390 -12.84 13.66 -5.13
N ARG A 391 -13.30 14.32 -6.19
CA ARG A 391 -12.83 15.67 -6.56
C ARG A 391 -13.48 16.69 -5.65
N THR A 392 -12.67 17.54 -5.03
CA THR A 392 -13.18 18.56 -4.12
C THR A 392 -12.80 19.95 -4.63
N LEU A 393 -13.78 20.85 -4.63
CA LEU A 393 -13.60 22.27 -4.95
C LEU A 393 -14.07 23.09 -3.74
N GLY A 394 -13.29 24.08 -3.34
CA GLY A 394 -13.59 24.87 -2.17
C GLY A 394 -12.96 26.27 -2.24
N PHE A 395 -13.45 27.13 -1.36
CA PHE A 395 -12.88 28.46 -1.14
C PHE A 395 -12.40 28.55 0.30
N SER A 396 -11.30 29.28 0.49
CA SER A 396 -10.78 29.64 1.79
C SER A 396 -10.68 31.16 1.90
N VAL A 397 -11.15 31.70 3.01
CA VAL A 397 -10.98 33.12 3.35
C VAL A 397 -10.23 33.18 4.67
N LYS A 398 -9.07 33.83 4.66
CA LYS A 398 -8.25 34.05 5.84
C LYS A 398 -8.31 35.53 6.22
N LEU A 399 -8.69 35.82 7.44
CA LEU A 399 -8.69 37.16 8.03
C LEU A 399 -7.65 37.20 9.15
N GLN A 400 -6.85 38.26 9.15
CA GLN A 400 -5.85 38.52 10.18
C GLN A 400 -6.00 39.97 10.63
N PHE A 401 -6.33 40.14 11.91
CA PHE A 401 -6.61 41.39 12.57
C PHE A 401 -5.36 41.93 13.26
#